data_9b5d39a4c716758817c89dba7ceacf64
#
_entry.id   9b5d39a4c716758817c89dba7ceacf64
#
_cell.length_a   1.000
_cell.length_b   1.000
_cell.length_c   1.000
_cell.angle_alpha   90.00
_cell.angle_beta   90.00
_cell.angle_gamma   90.00
#
_symmetry.space_group_name_H-M   'P 1'
#
loop_
_entity.id
_entity.type
_entity.pdbx_description
1 polymer ?
#
loop_
_entity_poly.entity_id
_entity_poly.type
_entity_poly.pdbx_seq_one_letter_code
_entity_poly.pdbx_strand_id
1 'polypeptide(L)'
;DSGVDVQVGYVETHGRTATEALLQGLPVIPRAKIFYKGKELEEMDLQAILHLHPEIVIVDELAHTNVEGSKHEKRWQDVFELLDAGINVISAVNIQHIESLNEEVKAIAGIEVKERIPDSVLEQADELVNRLKAGHIYKPEKIQMALDHFFKSENILQLRELALKEVALRVEKKVENEVVENVGIRHEKFLA
;
A
#
# COMPACT_ATOMS: atom_id res chain seq x y z
N ASP A 1 -7.35 10.81 19.88
CA ASP A 1 -6.14 10.72 20.76
C ASP A 1 -6.32 9.59 21.75
N SER A 2 -5.97 8.36 21.32
CA SER A 2 -6.05 7.16 22.17
C SER A 2 -4.76 6.90 22.97
N GLY A 3 -3.73 7.77 22.83
CA GLY A 3 -2.42 7.60 23.43
C GLY A 3 -1.57 6.47 22.82
N VAL A 4 -1.90 6.01 21.62
CA VAL A 4 -1.13 5.03 20.86
C VAL A 4 -0.02 5.76 20.09
N ASP A 5 1.23 5.27 20.18
CA ASP A 5 2.35 5.79 19.40
C ASP A 5 2.25 5.33 17.94
N VAL A 6 1.76 6.23 17.08
CA VAL A 6 1.63 6.00 15.64
C VAL A 6 2.61 6.90 14.90
N GLN A 7 3.46 6.31 14.07
CA GLN A 7 4.45 7.04 13.28
C GLN A 7 4.34 6.68 11.80
N VAL A 8 4.72 7.63 10.93
CA VAL A 8 4.79 7.42 9.49
C VAL A 8 6.19 6.97 9.13
N GLY A 9 6.34 5.71 8.71
CA GLY A 9 7.59 5.15 8.21
C GLY A 9 7.85 5.48 6.75
N TYR A 10 6.81 5.37 5.92
CA TYR A 10 6.86 5.74 4.51
C TYR A 10 5.46 5.99 3.97
N VAL A 11 5.23 7.13 3.36
CA VAL A 11 4.01 7.44 2.59
C VAL A 11 4.41 8.25 1.36
N GLU A 12 3.90 7.88 0.19
CA GLU A 12 4.11 8.62 -1.04
C GLU A 12 2.87 9.45 -1.37
N THR A 13 3.01 10.76 -1.31
CA THR A 13 1.88 11.67 -1.55
C THR A 13 1.67 11.99 -3.03
N HIS A 14 2.68 11.79 -3.86
CA HIS A 14 2.67 12.20 -5.28
C HIS A 14 2.23 13.67 -5.49
N GLY A 15 2.51 14.54 -4.50
CA GLY A 15 2.09 15.95 -4.52
C GLY A 15 0.58 16.17 -4.34
N ARG A 16 -0.15 15.17 -3.84
CA ARG A 16 -1.58 15.30 -3.55
C ARG A 16 -1.79 16.01 -2.23
N THR A 17 -2.25 17.25 -2.29
CA THR A 17 -2.50 18.11 -1.11
C THR A 17 -3.44 17.47 -0.08
N ALA A 18 -4.43 16.70 -0.53
CA ALA A 18 -5.34 15.98 0.36
C ALA A 18 -4.61 14.90 1.19
N THR A 19 -3.68 14.16 0.57
CA THR A 19 -2.88 13.15 1.28
C THR A 19 -1.88 13.81 2.23
N GLU A 20 -1.24 14.89 1.80
CA GLU A 20 -0.33 15.69 2.65
C GLU A 20 -1.06 16.27 3.87
N ALA A 21 -2.28 16.74 3.71
CA ALA A 21 -3.09 17.25 4.81
C ALA A 21 -3.41 16.17 5.85
N LEU A 22 -3.60 14.92 5.45
CA LEU A 22 -3.84 13.80 6.36
C LEU A 22 -2.60 13.41 7.18
N LEU A 23 -1.41 13.72 6.69
CA LEU A 23 -0.15 13.46 7.41
C LEU A 23 0.15 14.54 8.46
N GLN A 24 -0.54 15.69 8.40
CA GLN A 24 -0.32 16.77 9.36
C GLN A 24 -0.67 16.31 10.78
N GLY A 25 0.31 16.48 11.68
CA GLY A 25 0.16 16.09 13.09
C GLY A 25 0.58 14.64 13.40
N LEU A 26 0.97 13.85 12.42
CA LEU A 26 1.60 12.56 12.65
C LEU A 26 3.14 12.72 12.63
N PRO A 27 3.87 12.11 13.59
CA PRO A 27 5.32 12.03 13.52
C PRO A 27 5.75 11.26 12.27
N VAL A 28 6.68 11.83 11.50
CA VAL A 28 7.23 11.22 10.29
C VAL A 28 8.68 10.85 10.53
N ILE A 29 9.02 9.60 10.32
CA ILE A 29 10.40 9.11 10.40
C ILE A 29 11.12 9.56 9.12
N PRO A 30 12.28 10.25 9.22
CA PRO A 30 13.03 10.67 8.04
C PRO A 30 13.41 9.47 7.16
N ARG A 31 13.34 9.66 5.83
CA ARG A 31 13.75 8.64 4.86
C ARG A 31 15.27 8.42 4.88
N ALA A 32 15.69 7.18 4.72
CA ALA A 32 17.08 6.86 4.49
C ALA A 32 17.52 7.34 3.10
N LYS A 33 18.73 7.90 3.01
CA LYS A 33 19.32 8.35 1.76
C LYS A 33 20.32 7.30 1.28
N ILE A 34 20.08 6.77 0.08
CA ILE A 34 20.93 5.75 -0.56
C ILE A 34 21.56 6.35 -1.81
N PHE A 35 22.88 6.30 -1.91
CA PHE A 35 23.60 6.81 -3.07
C PHE A 35 23.76 5.66 -4.10
N TYR A 36 23.07 5.77 -5.23
CA TYR A 36 23.06 4.77 -6.26
C TYR A 36 23.31 5.38 -7.64
N LYS A 37 24.32 4.88 -8.36
CA LYS A 37 24.69 5.33 -9.72
C LYS A 37 24.78 6.86 -9.88
N GLY A 38 25.36 7.52 -8.87
CA GLY A 38 25.58 8.97 -8.91
C GLY A 38 24.34 9.82 -8.55
N LYS A 39 23.26 9.19 -8.07
CA LYS A 39 22.06 9.86 -7.58
C LYS A 39 21.78 9.49 -6.13
N GLU A 40 21.33 10.46 -5.36
CA GLU A 40 20.77 10.22 -4.02
C GLU A 40 19.30 9.84 -4.20
N LEU A 41 18.93 8.67 -3.68
CA LEU A 41 17.58 8.14 -3.68
C LEU A 41 17.10 7.99 -2.24
N GLU A 42 15.81 8.09 -2.04
CA GLU A 42 15.19 8.01 -0.71
C GLU A 42 14.42 6.69 -0.58
N GLU A 43 14.62 6.02 0.55
CA GLU A 43 13.92 4.80 0.94
C GLU A 43 13.38 4.90 2.37
N MET A 44 12.48 4.00 2.72
CA MET A 44 12.08 3.81 4.12
C MET A 44 13.29 3.49 4.98
N ASP A 45 13.46 4.19 6.09
CA ASP A 45 14.53 3.89 7.05
C ASP A 45 14.09 2.78 8.03
N LEU A 46 14.26 1.54 7.59
CA LEU A 46 13.96 0.35 8.38
C LEU A 46 14.68 0.36 9.72
N GLN A 47 15.96 0.76 9.76
CA GLN A 47 16.75 0.73 10.97
C GLN A 47 16.29 1.80 11.98
N ALA A 48 15.92 2.98 11.50
CA ALA A 48 15.36 4.02 12.35
C ALA A 48 14.02 3.57 12.96
N ILE A 49 13.14 2.92 12.18
CA ILE A 49 11.87 2.39 12.67
C ILE A 49 12.10 1.32 13.75
N LEU A 50 12.99 0.36 13.50
CA LEU A 50 13.34 -0.68 14.48
C LEU A 50 13.93 -0.11 15.77
N HIS A 51 14.73 0.95 15.65
CA HIS A 51 15.33 1.62 16.81
C HIS A 51 14.30 2.40 17.63
N LEU A 52 13.41 3.14 16.97
CA LEU A 52 12.36 3.92 17.62
C LEU A 52 11.27 3.02 18.23
N HIS A 53 11.02 1.88 17.61
CA HIS A 53 10.08 0.86 18.04
C HIS A 53 8.67 1.43 18.35
N PRO A 54 8.00 2.13 17.39
CA PRO A 54 6.66 2.65 17.61
C PRO A 54 5.65 1.51 17.82
N GLU A 55 4.52 1.80 18.47
CA GLU A 55 3.44 0.81 18.59
C GLU A 55 2.82 0.48 17.23
N ILE A 56 2.69 1.50 16.36
CA ILE A 56 2.18 1.35 14.99
C ILE A 56 3.02 2.19 14.04
N VAL A 57 3.38 1.62 12.89
CA VAL A 57 4.01 2.35 11.80
C VAL A 57 3.17 2.26 10.52
N ILE A 58 3.05 3.38 9.81
CA ILE A 58 2.36 3.46 8.52
C ILE A 58 3.41 3.31 7.41
N VAL A 59 3.22 2.31 6.55
CA VAL A 59 4.12 2.01 5.42
C VAL A 59 3.28 1.84 4.16
N ASP A 60 3.41 2.78 3.24
CA ASP A 60 2.75 2.75 1.93
C ASP A 60 3.62 2.02 0.89
N GLU A 61 3.04 1.77 -0.28
CA GLU A 61 3.69 1.11 -1.43
C GLU A 61 4.35 -0.24 -1.09
N LEU A 62 3.59 -1.16 -0.48
CA LEU A 62 4.08 -2.46 -0.01
C LEU A 62 4.76 -3.30 -1.12
N ALA A 63 4.37 -3.11 -2.38
CA ALA A 63 4.94 -3.82 -3.54
C ALA A 63 6.25 -3.22 -4.06
N HIS A 64 6.68 -2.09 -3.51
CA HIS A 64 7.88 -1.38 -3.96
C HIS A 64 9.14 -2.27 -3.96
N THR A 65 9.94 -2.11 -5.02
CA THR A 65 11.28 -2.70 -5.08
C THR A 65 12.28 -1.70 -4.54
N ASN A 66 12.89 -2.03 -3.41
CA ASN A 66 13.86 -1.16 -2.74
C ASN A 66 15.08 -0.91 -3.62
N VAL A 67 15.73 0.23 -3.42
CA VAL A 67 16.97 0.59 -4.11
C VAL A 67 18.07 -0.44 -3.79
N GLU A 68 18.87 -0.77 -4.81
CA GLU A 68 20.04 -1.65 -4.64
C GLU A 68 20.97 -1.11 -3.54
N GLY A 69 21.32 -1.95 -2.59
CA GLY A 69 22.05 -1.58 -1.36
C GLY A 69 21.13 -1.48 -0.12
N SER A 70 19.83 -1.56 -0.28
CA SER A 70 18.89 -1.76 0.84
C SER A 70 19.08 -3.15 1.47
N LYS A 71 18.65 -3.31 2.73
CA LYS A 71 18.76 -4.59 3.43
C LYS A 71 17.96 -5.69 2.75
N HIS A 72 16.74 -5.39 2.32
CA HIS A 72 15.85 -6.29 1.60
C HIS A 72 15.59 -5.77 0.19
N GLU A 73 15.32 -6.68 -0.74
CA GLU A 73 14.98 -6.32 -2.11
C GLU A 73 13.59 -5.68 -2.22
N LYS A 74 12.66 -6.11 -1.38
CA LYS A 74 11.25 -5.68 -1.43
C LYS A 74 10.80 -5.05 -0.11
N ARG A 75 9.96 -4.02 -0.21
CA ARG A 75 9.41 -3.36 0.99
C ARG A 75 8.56 -4.27 1.86
N TRP A 76 7.82 -5.22 1.29
CA TRP A 76 7.08 -6.18 2.08
C TRP A 76 7.98 -7.05 2.98
N GLN A 77 9.23 -7.30 2.58
CA GLN A 77 10.21 -8.01 3.42
C GLN A 77 10.67 -7.14 4.60
N ASP A 78 10.84 -5.84 4.39
CA ASP A 78 11.10 -4.90 5.48
C ASP A 78 9.92 -4.89 6.46
N VAL A 79 8.69 -4.89 5.95
CA VAL A 79 7.47 -4.95 6.78
C VAL A 79 7.44 -6.23 7.61
N PHE A 80 7.84 -7.36 7.06
CA PHE A 80 7.91 -8.60 7.84
C PHE A 80 8.92 -8.51 8.97
N GLU A 81 10.08 -7.90 8.75
CA GLU A 81 11.04 -7.66 9.81
C GLU A 81 10.48 -6.75 10.92
N LEU A 82 9.70 -5.73 10.58
CA LEU A 82 9.02 -4.89 11.55
C LEU A 82 7.99 -5.67 12.37
N LEU A 83 7.20 -6.52 11.71
CA LEU A 83 6.24 -7.39 12.39
C LEU A 83 6.91 -8.40 13.31
N ASP A 84 8.02 -9.00 12.87
CA ASP A 84 8.82 -9.94 13.68
C ASP A 84 9.44 -9.25 14.90
N ALA A 85 9.75 -7.95 14.79
CA ALA A 85 10.19 -7.13 15.91
C ALA A 85 9.06 -6.74 16.87
N GLY A 86 7.79 -7.08 16.57
CA GLY A 86 6.63 -6.75 17.38
C GLY A 86 6.02 -5.37 17.11
N ILE A 87 6.43 -4.70 16.04
CA ILE A 87 5.85 -3.43 15.60
C ILE A 87 4.63 -3.71 14.73
N ASN A 88 3.50 -3.06 15.01
CA ASN A 88 2.32 -3.18 14.16
C ASN A 88 2.47 -2.31 12.91
N VAL A 89 2.06 -2.84 11.75
CA VAL A 89 2.16 -2.12 10.48
C VAL A 89 0.79 -1.92 9.88
N ILE A 90 0.50 -0.67 9.49
CA ILE A 90 -0.62 -0.34 8.61
C ILE A 90 -0.04 -0.08 7.23
N SER A 91 -0.42 -0.88 6.25
CA SER A 91 0.08 -0.75 4.89
C SER A 91 -1.06 -0.60 3.89
N ALA A 92 -0.77 0.08 2.78
CA ALA A 92 -1.65 0.17 1.63
C ALA A 92 -1.10 -0.64 0.46
N VAL A 93 -1.97 -1.42 -0.16
CA VAL A 93 -1.66 -2.22 -1.34
C VAL A 93 -2.68 -1.95 -2.43
N ASN A 94 -2.19 -1.64 -3.60
CA ASN A 94 -3.04 -1.58 -4.78
C ASN A 94 -3.23 -2.99 -5.34
N ILE A 95 -4.47 -3.35 -5.67
CA ILE A 95 -4.86 -4.69 -6.10
C ILE A 95 -4.07 -5.21 -7.30
N GLN A 96 -3.62 -4.31 -8.17
CA GLN A 96 -2.81 -4.63 -9.35
C GLN A 96 -1.45 -5.25 -9.03
N HIS A 97 -0.96 -5.10 -7.81
CA HIS A 97 0.32 -5.65 -7.35
C HIS A 97 0.19 -7.06 -6.74
N ILE A 98 -1.01 -7.58 -6.58
CA ILE A 98 -1.24 -8.93 -6.03
C ILE A 98 -0.94 -9.96 -7.13
N GLU A 99 -0.05 -10.91 -6.84
CA GLU A 99 0.46 -11.85 -7.84
C GLU A 99 -0.64 -12.68 -8.49
N SER A 100 -1.55 -13.26 -7.70
CA SER A 100 -2.67 -14.06 -8.21
C SER A 100 -3.65 -13.29 -9.10
N LEU A 101 -3.72 -11.97 -8.98
CA LEU A 101 -4.64 -11.11 -9.74
C LEU A 101 -3.99 -10.46 -10.95
N ASN A 102 -2.68 -10.67 -11.16
CA ASN A 102 -1.93 -9.96 -12.20
C ASN A 102 -2.44 -10.25 -13.62
N GLU A 103 -2.83 -11.50 -13.91
CA GLU A 103 -3.36 -11.88 -15.21
C GLU A 103 -4.75 -11.26 -15.47
N GLU A 104 -5.61 -11.20 -14.46
CA GLU A 104 -6.92 -10.55 -14.56
C GLU A 104 -6.77 -9.04 -14.77
N VAL A 105 -5.88 -8.41 -14.00
CA VAL A 105 -5.56 -6.99 -14.14
C VAL A 105 -4.97 -6.70 -15.52
N LYS A 106 -4.09 -7.55 -16.03
CA LYS A 106 -3.51 -7.44 -17.37
C LYS A 106 -4.59 -7.57 -18.46
N ALA A 107 -5.54 -8.49 -18.29
CA ALA A 107 -6.66 -8.66 -19.22
C ALA A 107 -7.59 -7.44 -19.25
N ILE A 108 -7.82 -6.80 -18.09
CA ILE A 108 -8.69 -5.63 -17.95
C ILE A 108 -7.97 -4.35 -18.41
N ALA A 109 -6.75 -4.11 -17.91
CA ALA A 109 -6.04 -2.84 -18.10
C ALA A 109 -5.09 -2.82 -19.30
N GLY A 110 -4.80 -3.98 -19.91
CA GLY A 110 -3.84 -4.11 -21.01
C GLY A 110 -2.38 -3.86 -20.60
N ILE A 111 -2.10 -3.75 -19.30
CA ILE A 111 -0.78 -3.39 -18.77
C ILE A 111 -0.30 -4.51 -17.85
N GLU A 112 0.95 -4.94 -18.05
CA GLU A 112 1.62 -5.85 -17.14
C GLU A 112 2.28 -5.08 -15.99
N VAL A 113 1.87 -5.41 -14.75
CA VAL A 113 2.45 -4.82 -13.55
C VAL A 113 3.67 -5.64 -13.14
N LYS A 114 4.83 -4.99 -13.07
CA LYS A 114 6.11 -5.65 -12.74
C LYS A 114 6.35 -5.80 -11.24
N GLU A 115 5.93 -4.80 -10.47
CA GLU A 115 6.04 -4.85 -9.01
C GLU A 115 4.90 -5.67 -8.46
N ARG A 116 5.23 -6.79 -7.82
CA ARG A 116 4.24 -7.74 -7.31
C ARG A 116 4.56 -8.10 -5.87
N ILE A 117 3.50 -8.42 -5.13
CA ILE A 117 3.59 -9.05 -3.82
C ILE A 117 3.04 -10.47 -3.93
N PRO A 118 3.71 -11.47 -3.32
CA PRO A 118 3.17 -12.83 -3.20
C PRO A 118 1.86 -12.84 -2.42
N ASP A 119 0.96 -13.74 -2.76
CA ASP A 119 -0.30 -13.92 -2.02
C ASP A 119 -0.07 -14.29 -0.55
N SER A 120 1.03 -14.94 -0.23
CA SER A 120 1.45 -15.25 1.14
C SER A 120 1.61 -14.01 2.03
N VAL A 121 1.84 -12.83 1.45
CA VAL A 121 1.86 -11.55 2.20
C VAL A 121 0.47 -11.21 2.75
N LEU A 122 -0.58 -11.47 1.95
CA LEU A 122 -1.97 -11.28 2.38
C LEU A 122 -2.39 -12.34 3.41
N GLU A 123 -1.92 -13.58 3.25
CA GLU A 123 -2.16 -14.66 4.22
C GLU A 123 -1.56 -14.32 5.59
N GLN A 124 -0.40 -13.68 5.62
CA GLN A 124 0.20 -13.21 6.87
C GLN A 124 -0.56 -12.05 7.52
N ALA A 125 -1.25 -11.22 6.76
CA ALA A 125 -2.17 -10.21 7.31
C ALA A 125 -3.34 -10.88 8.06
N ASP A 126 -3.86 -12.01 7.57
CA ASP A 126 -4.87 -12.82 8.26
C ASP A 126 -4.31 -13.47 9.54
N GLU A 127 -3.07 -13.89 9.56
CA GLU A 127 -2.38 -14.35 10.77
C GLU A 127 -2.20 -13.22 11.79
N LEU A 128 -1.97 -11.97 11.36
CA LEU A 128 -1.94 -10.81 12.23
C LEU A 128 -3.27 -10.65 12.98
N VAL A 129 -4.41 -10.89 12.35
CA VAL A 129 -5.72 -10.96 13.01
C VAL A 129 -5.75 -12.06 14.07
N ASN A 130 -5.17 -13.22 13.82
CA ASN A 130 -5.08 -14.30 14.78
C ASN A 130 -4.15 -13.95 15.96
N ARG A 131 -3.02 -13.27 15.73
CA ARG A 131 -2.14 -12.75 16.79
C ARG A 131 -2.85 -11.71 17.65
N LEU A 132 -3.63 -10.83 17.03
CA LEU A 132 -4.48 -9.88 17.77
C LEU A 132 -5.47 -10.60 18.70
N LYS A 133 -6.16 -11.64 18.19
CA LYS A 133 -7.08 -12.49 19.00
C LYS A 133 -6.36 -13.19 20.16
N ALA A 134 -5.13 -13.61 19.97
CA ALA A 134 -4.33 -14.25 21.02
C ALA A 134 -3.81 -13.28 22.08
N GLY A 135 -4.07 -11.98 21.97
CA GLY A 135 -3.69 -10.96 22.96
C GLY A 135 -2.20 -10.57 22.94
N HIS A 136 -1.46 -10.99 21.91
CA HIS A 136 -0.01 -10.72 21.83
C HIS A 136 0.33 -9.28 21.43
N ILE A 137 -0.64 -8.50 20.89
CA ILE A 137 -0.39 -7.17 20.34
C ILE A 137 -1.22 -6.08 21.03
N TYR A 138 -2.46 -6.36 21.48
CA TYR A 138 -3.35 -5.38 22.11
C TYR A 138 -4.06 -5.93 23.36
N LYS A 139 -4.52 -5.01 24.23
CA LYS A 139 -5.44 -5.37 25.32
C LYS A 139 -6.77 -5.89 24.72
N PRO A 140 -7.41 -6.91 25.36
CA PRO A 140 -8.59 -7.59 24.82
C PRO A 140 -9.72 -6.68 24.34
N GLU A 141 -9.96 -5.56 25.03
CA GLU A 141 -11.05 -4.62 24.70
C GLU A 141 -10.79 -3.86 23.38
N LYS A 142 -9.51 -3.56 23.05
CA LYS A 142 -9.13 -2.89 21.80
C LYS A 142 -9.11 -3.86 20.61
N ILE A 143 -8.83 -5.14 20.87
CA ILE A 143 -8.82 -6.20 19.85
C ILE A 143 -10.23 -6.40 19.30
N GLN A 144 -11.24 -6.49 20.16
CA GLN A 144 -12.61 -6.76 19.73
C GLN A 144 -13.13 -5.64 18.82
N MET A 145 -12.84 -4.36 19.14
CA MET A 145 -13.25 -3.23 18.34
C MET A 145 -12.57 -3.19 16.95
N ALA A 146 -11.30 -3.56 16.88
CA ALA A 146 -10.56 -3.66 15.61
C ALA A 146 -11.09 -4.81 14.75
N LEU A 147 -11.39 -5.97 15.35
CA LEU A 147 -11.93 -7.14 14.66
C LEU A 147 -13.37 -6.92 14.18
N ASP A 148 -14.19 -6.21 14.93
CA ASP A 148 -15.59 -5.97 14.58
C ASP A 148 -15.75 -4.98 13.41
N HIS A 149 -14.79 -4.09 13.21
CA HIS A 149 -14.90 -3.03 12.21
C HIS A 149 -13.98 -3.18 10.99
N PHE A 150 -12.77 -3.74 11.12
CA PHE A 150 -11.77 -3.74 10.05
C PHE A 150 -11.38 -5.13 9.52
N PHE A 151 -11.42 -6.18 10.34
CA PHE A 151 -10.78 -7.46 10.04
C PHE A 151 -11.73 -8.65 9.94
N LYS A 152 -13.00 -8.44 9.65
CA LYS A 152 -13.85 -9.57 9.24
C LYS A 152 -13.40 -10.04 7.87
N SER A 153 -13.18 -11.34 7.71
CA SER A 153 -12.85 -11.96 6.41
C SER A 153 -13.86 -11.57 5.32
N GLU A 154 -15.11 -11.36 5.69
CA GLU A 154 -16.16 -10.85 4.80
C GLU A 154 -15.90 -9.42 4.33
N ASN A 155 -15.34 -8.54 5.20
CA ASN A 155 -15.02 -7.17 4.83
C ASN A 155 -13.79 -7.11 3.91
N ILE A 156 -12.81 -7.99 4.10
CA ILE A 156 -11.65 -8.11 3.20
C ILE A 156 -12.09 -8.57 1.81
N LEU A 157 -12.99 -9.55 1.73
CA LEU A 157 -13.58 -9.99 0.46
C LEU A 157 -14.36 -8.87 -0.23
N GLN A 158 -15.17 -8.10 0.52
CA GLN A 158 -15.92 -6.97 -0.02
C GLN A 158 -15.02 -5.82 -0.46
N LEU A 159 -13.94 -5.54 0.27
CA LEU A 159 -12.93 -4.54 -0.13
C LEU A 159 -12.19 -5.00 -1.40
N ARG A 160 -11.94 -6.29 -1.54
CA ARG A 160 -11.38 -6.89 -2.76
C ARG A 160 -12.33 -6.72 -3.95
N GLU A 161 -13.62 -7.00 -3.78
CA GLU A 161 -14.64 -6.76 -4.81
C GLU A 161 -14.83 -5.28 -5.14
N LEU A 162 -14.79 -4.41 -4.13
CA LEU A 162 -14.86 -2.96 -4.33
C LEU A 162 -13.64 -2.43 -5.08
N ALA A 163 -12.45 -2.90 -4.75
CA ALA A 163 -11.23 -2.51 -5.46
C ALA A 163 -11.26 -2.99 -6.92
N LEU A 164 -11.75 -4.20 -7.19
CA LEU A 164 -11.95 -4.72 -8.54
C LEU A 164 -12.96 -3.89 -9.34
N LYS A 165 -14.09 -3.51 -8.73
CA LYS A 165 -15.09 -2.64 -9.35
C LYS A 165 -14.53 -1.26 -9.64
N GLU A 166 -13.76 -0.68 -8.73
CA GLU A 166 -13.14 0.64 -8.92
C GLU A 166 -12.10 0.63 -10.05
N VAL A 167 -11.30 -0.44 -10.16
CA VAL A 167 -10.37 -0.63 -11.29
C VAL A 167 -11.15 -0.73 -12.61
N ALA A 168 -12.21 -1.52 -12.64
CA ALA A 168 -13.06 -1.67 -13.84
C ALA A 168 -13.67 -0.33 -14.27
N LEU A 169 -14.24 0.43 -13.33
CA LEU A 169 -14.83 1.75 -13.60
C LEU A 169 -13.81 2.77 -14.13
N ARG A 170 -12.56 2.73 -13.62
CA ARG A 170 -11.51 3.64 -14.09
C ARG A 170 -11.01 3.29 -15.49
N VAL A 171 -10.92 2.00 -15.80
CA VAL A 171 -10.58 1.53 -17.15
C VAL A 171 -11.67 1.90 -18.14
N GLU A 172 -12.94 1.71 -17.78
CA GLU A 172 -14.09 2.06 -18.61
C GLU A 172 -14.11 3.56 -18.93
N LYS A 173 -13.93 4.43 -17.93
CA LYS A 173 -13.79 5.89 -18.13
C LYS A 173 -12.61 6.28 -19.01
N LYS A 174 -11.47 5.58 -18.88
CA LYS A 174 -10.30 5.86 -19.71
C LYS A 174 -10.57 5.50 -21.18
N VAL A 175 -11.18 4.35 -21.42
CA VAL A 175 -11.56 3.90 -22.76
C VAL A 175 -12.60 4.85 -23.36
N GLU A 176 -13.60 5.28 -22.60
CA GLU A 176 -14.60 6.25 -23.07
C GLU A 176 -13.93 7.58 -23.46
N ASN A 177 -13.01 8.11 -22.66
CA ASN A 177 -12.30 9.34 -22.96
C ASN A 177 -11.42 9.21 -24.21
N GLU A 178 -10.70 8.11 -24.38
CA GLU A 178 -9.91 7.85 -25.59
C GLU A 178 -10.78 7.70 -26.84
N VAL A 179 -11.97 7.11 -26.71
CA VAL A 179 -12.93 7.01 -27.82
C VAL A 179 -13.49 8.38 -28.17
N VAL A 180 -13.83 9.20 -27.18
CA VAL A 180 -14.35 10.57 -27.39
C VAL A 180 -13.29 11.45 -28.05
N GLU A 181 -12.02 11.40 -27.61
CA GLU A 181 -10.93 12.14 -28.23
C GLU A 181 -10.69 11.70 -29.69
N ASN A 182 -10.70 10.39 -29.95
CA ASN A 182 -10.52 9.86 -31.31
C ASN A 182 -11.69 10.22 -32.25
N VAL A 183 -12.91 10.27 -31.72
CA VAL A 183 -14.08 10.70 -32.50
C VAL A 183 -14.05 12.20 -32.73
N GLY A 184 -13.62 13.00 -31.75
CA GLY A 184 -13.44 14.45 -31.92
C GLY A 184 -12.41 14.81 -33.00
N ILE A 185 -11.29 14.13 -33.05
CA ILE A 185 -10.25 14.34 -34.08
C ILE A 185 -10.73 13.97 -35.49
N ARG A 186 -11.64 13.01 -35.62
CA ARG A 186 -12.23 12.66 -36.91
C ARG A 186 -13.23 13.72 -37.43
N HIS A 187 -13.95 14.39 -36.54
CA HIS A 187 -14.87 15.45 -36.91
C HIS A 187 -14.16 16.73 -37.40
N GLU A 188 -13.03 17.09 -36.82
CA GLU A 188 -12.26 18.25 -37.27
C GLU A 188 -11.57 18.06 -38.63
N LYS A 189 -11.26 16.82 -39.02
CA LYS A 189 -10.69 16.53 -40.35
C LYS A 189 -11.69 16.53 -41.53
N PHE A 190 -12.99 16.55 -41.24
CA PHE A 190 -14.04 16.57 -42.29
C PHE A 190 -14.60 17.97 -42.59
N LEU A 191 -14.15 19.01 -41.86
CA LEU A 191 -14.57 20.39 -42.03
C LEU A 191 -13.49 21.30 -42.64
N ALA A 192 -12.38 20.74 -43.12
CA ALA A 192 -11.37 21.42 -43.94
C ALA A 192 -11.39 20.84 -45.40
#